data_7718763a893808e7a4c775c8162cdd5a
#
_entry.id   7718763a893808e7a4c775c8162cdd5a
#
_cell.length_a   1.000
_cell.length_b   1.000
_cell.length_c   1.000
_cell.angle_alpha   90.00
_cell.angle_beta   90.00
_cell.angle_gamma   90.00
#
_symmetry.space_group_name_H-M   'P 1'
#
loop_
_entity.id
_entity.type
_entity.pdbx_description
1 polymer ?
#
loop_
_entity_poly.entity_id
_entity_poly.type
_entity_poly.pdbx_seq_one_letter_code
_entity_poly.pdbx_strand_id
1 'polypeptide(L)'
;KDVSIWNINSFAEFFMQIYNKYQAQYEKACQQFIDERNRFALRLKEIHFLRVLPTQANYFCCEVKPPYTAAELTKQLLARFDIMIKDCNSKTSLKGLNYIRISIRNQVDNDYFVAALLSLQNQ
;
A
#
# COMPACT_ATOMS: atom_id res chain seq x y z
N LYS A 1 -5.99 -23.01 32.87
CA LYS A 1 -6.13 -23.21 31.41
C LYS A 1 -5.80 -21.87 30.76
N ASP A 2 -4.51 -21.70 30.40
CA ASP A 2 -4.07 -20.47 29.76
C ASP A 2 -4.59 -20.45 28.33
N VAL A 3 -5.71 -19.74 28.13
CA VAL A 3 -6.26 -19.49 26.79
C VAL A 3 -5.65 -18.19 26.31
N SER A 4 -4.95 -18.21 25.19
CA SER A 4 -4.44 -17.00 24.55
C SER A 4 -5.60 -16.02 24.29
N ILE A 5 -5.41 -14.74 24.61
CA ILE A 5 -6.38 -13.69 24.36
C ILE A 5 -6.66 -13.53 22.85
N TRP A 6 -5.70 -13.90 22.01
CA TRP A 6 -5.77 -13.84 20.55
C TRP A 6 -5.87 -15.24 19.95
N ASN A 7 -7.04 -15.83 20.04
CA ASN A 7 -7.31 -17.13 19.42
C ASN A 7 -7.50 -16.99 17.90
N ILE A 8 -7.08 -18.05 17.19
CA ILE A 8 -7.40 -18.22 15.77
C ILE A 8 -8.91 -18.42 15.65
N ASN A 9 -9.56 -17.67 14.75
CA ASN A 9 -10.98 -17.85 14.48
C ASN A 9 -11.22 -19.09 13.61
N SER A 10 -12.47 -19.55 13.55
CA SER A 10 -12.84 -20.78 12.83
C SER A 10 -12.52 -20.75 11.33
N PHE A 11 -12.54 -19.57 10.69
CA PHE A 11 -12.15 -19.45 9.27
C PHE A 11 -10.64 -19.66 9.09
N ALA A 12 -9.82 -19.11 9.98
CA ALA A 12 -8.37 -19.31 9.93
C ALA A 12 -8.02 -20.78 10.22
N GLU A 13 -8.69 -21.43 11.18
CA GLU A 13 -8.53 -22.84 11.46
C GLU A 13 -8.88 -23.69 10.24
N PHE A 14 -10.03 -23.46 9.62
CA PHE A 14 -10.44 -24.14 8.39
C PHE A 14 -9.43 -23.92 7.26
N PHE A 15 -8.97 -22.69 7.07
CA PHE A 15 -7.95 -22.38 6.06
C PHE A 15 -6.66 -23.18 6.29
N MET A 16 -6.19 -23.27 7.53
CA MET A 16 -5.00 -24.05 7.86
C MET A 16 -5.17 -25.54 7.53
N GLN A 17 -6.35 -26.13 7.73
CA GLN A 17 -6.66 -27.51 7.39
C GLN A 17 -6.59 -27.78 5.88
N ILE A 18 -6.98 -26.82 5.05
CA ILE A 18 -7.00 -26.96 3.60
C ILE A 18 -5.77 -26.38 2.90
N TYR A 19 -4.89 -25.68 3.63
CA TYR A 19 -3.75 -24.94 3.07
C TYR A 19 -2.88 -25.79 2.14
N ASN A 20 -2.52 -27.00 2.56
CA ASN A 20 -1.66 -27.89 1.78
C ASN A 20 -2.23 -28.19 0.38
N LYS A 21 -3.57 -28.22 0.24
CA LYS A 21 -4.24 -28.41 -1.06
C LYS A 21 -4.02 -27.24 -2.02
N TYR A 22 -3.84 -26.03 -1.48
CA TYR A 22 -3.74 -24.79 -2.24
C TYR A 22 -2.35 -24.14 -2.17
N GLN A 23 -1.38 -24.83 -1.59
CA GLN A 23 -0.04 -24.26 -1.38
C GLN A 23 0.60 -23.76 -2.68
N ALA A 24 0.54 -24.55 -3.76
CA ALA A 24 1.13 -24.16 -5.04
C ALA A 24 0.47 -22.89 -5.64
N GLN A 25 -0.86 -22.77 -5.51
CA GLN A 25 -1.58 -21.58 -5.95
C GLN A 25 -1.21 -20.36 -5.10
N TYR A 26 -1.05 -20.55 -3.79
CA TYR A 26 -0.64 -19.51 -2.87
C TYR A 26 0.78 -19.00 -3.17
N GLU A 27 1.73 -19.91 -3.37
CA GLU A 27 3.11 -19.56 -3.74
C GLU A 27 3.17 -18.79 -5.06
N LYS A 28 2.39 -19.22 -6.07
CA LYS A 28 2.25 -18.50 -7.33
C LYS A 28 1.68 -17.10 -7.13
N ALA A 29 0.64 -16.96 -6.32
CA ALA A 29 0.05 -15.66 -6.01
C ALA A 29 1.03 -14.74 -5.26
N CYS A 30 1.82 -15.29 -4.34
CA CYS A 30 2.88 -14.56 -3.65
C CYS A 30 3.93 -14.02 -4.63
N GLN A 31 4.36 -14.86 -5.59
CA GLN A 31 5.33 -14.43 -6.59
C GLN A 31 4.77 -13.32 -7.49
N GLN A 32 3.55 -13.47 -7.98
CA GLN A 32 2.86 -12.45 -8.77
C GLN A 32 2.75 -11.13 -8.00
N PHE A 33 2.46 -11.20 -6.71
CA PHE A 33 2.40 -10.03 -5.85
C PHE A 33 3.79 -9.36 -5.70
N ILE A 34 4.85 -10.13 -5.52
CA ILE A 34 6.23 -9.62 -5.42
C ILE A 34 6.63 -8.91 -6.72
N ASP A 35 6.33 -9.49 -7.86
CA ASP A 35 6.63 -8.93 -9.17
C ASP A 35 5.89 -7.60 -9.37
N GLU A 36 4.59 -7.55 -9.05
CA GLU A 36 3.81 -6.32 -9.13
C GLU A 36 4.29 -5.26 -8.12
N ARG A 37 4.64 -5.64 -6.90
CA ARG A 37 5.24 -4.72 -5.92
C ARG A 37 6.50 -4.08 -6.47
N ASN A 38 7.38 -4.87 -7.07
CA ASN A 38 8.65 -4.37 -7.61
C ASN A 38 8.41 -3.44 -8.81
N ARG A 39 7.49 -3.81 -9.71
CA ARG A 39 7.07 -2.98 -10.84
C ARG A 39 6.48 -1.64 -10.37
N PHE A 40 5.55 -1.70 -9.42
CA PHE A 40 4.90 -0.50 -8.89
C PHE A 40 5.88 0.41 -8.14
N ALA A 41 6.86 -0.15 -7.42
CA ALA A 41 7.92 0.63 -6.79
C ALA A 41 8.73 1.45 -7.80
N LEU A 42 9.02 0.89 -8.97
CA LEU A 42 9.73 1.61 -10.05
C LEU A 42 8.88 2.77 -10.58
N ARG A 43 7.60 2.53 -10.82
CA ARG A 43 6.66 3.55 -11.30
C ARG A 43 6.49 4.70 -10.29
N LEU A 44 6.40 4.38 -9.00
CA LEU A 44 6.30 5.41 -7.95
C LEU A 44 7.54 6.29 -7.85
N LYS A 45 8.73 5.80 -8.23
CA LYS A 45 9.97 6.59 -8.27
C LYS A 45 9.98 7.66 -9.35
N GLU A 46 9.10 7.59 -10.35
CA GLU A 46 8.93 8.62 -11.38
C GLU A 46 8.26 9.89 -10.81
N ILE A 47 7.66 9.81 -9.62
CA ILE A 47 6.95 10.91 -8.98
C ILE A 47 7.92 11.72 -8.13
N HIS A 48 8.23 12.93 -8.56
CA HIS A 48 9.28 13.78 -7.99
C HIS A 48 9.01 14.20 -6.53
N PHE A 49 7.75 14.36 -6.17
CA PHE A 49 7.35 14.73 -4.81
C PHE A 49 7.14 13.54 -3.86
N LEU A 50 7.52 12.32 -4.30
CA LEU A 50 7.47 11.13 -3.44
C LEU A 50 8.86 10.53 -3.22
N ARG A 51 9.18 10.25 -1.95
CA ARG A 51 10.29 9.37 -1.58
C ARG A 51 9.73 8.04 -1.09
N VAL A 52 9.84 7.02 -1.92
CA VAL A 52 9.34 5.67 -1.64
C VAL A 52 10.32 4.94 -0.72
N LEU A 53 9.85 4.45 0.42
CA LEU A 53 10.64 3.63 1.34
C LEU A 53 10.59 2.15 0.91
N PRO A 54 11.71 1.40 1.07
CA PRO A 54 11.72 -0.04 0.82
C PRO A 54 10.69 -0.77 1.68
N THR A 55 10.04 -1.78 1.11
CA THR A 55 9.06 -2.59 1.84
C THR A 55 9.09 -4.06 1.47
N GLN A 56 8.75 -4.92 2.43
CA GLN A 56 8.41 -6.32 2.24
C GLN A 56 6.90 -6.56 2.47
N ALA A 57 6.16 -5.52 2.84
CA ALA A 57 4.73 -5.58 3.12
C ALA A 57 3.89 -5.44 1.83
N ASN A 58 2.58 -5.45 2.02
CA ASN A 58 1.58 -5.21 0.97
C ASN A 58 1.21 -3.72 0.80
N TYR A 59 2.09 -2.84 1.25
CA TYR A 59 1.96 -1.38 1.11
C TYR A 59 3.32 -0.72 1.02
N PHE A 60 3.36 0.49 0.44
CA PHE A 60 4.48 1.40 0.54
C PHE A 60 4.20 2.48 1.58
N CYS A 61 5.22 2.81 2.38
CA CYS A 61 5.29 4.06 3.12
C CYS A 61 6.10 5.05 2.28
N CYS A 62 5.52 6.22 2.00
CA CYS A 62 6.17 7.24 1.19
C CYS A 62 6.20 8.57 1.95
N GLU A 63 7.34 9.25 1.91
CA GLU A 63 7.42 10.64 2.32
C GLU A 63 6.94 11.53 1.18
N VAL A 64 6.02 12.44 1.49
CA VAL A 64 5.54 13.46 0.56
C VAL A 64 6.42 14.71 0.70
N LYS A 65 6.98 15.16 -0.41
CA LYS A 65 7.81 16.35 -0.49
C LYS A 65 7.03 17.52 -1.11
N PRO A 66 7.53 18.76 -0.97
CA PRO A 66 6.94 19.89 -1.67
C PRO A 66 6.74 19.60 -3.18
N PRO A 67 5.68 20.14 -3.79
CA PRO A 67 4.81 21.20 -3.26
C PRO A 67 3.65 20.72 -2.38
N TYR A 68 3.49 19.42 -2.15
CA TYR A 68 2.37 18.87 -1.39
C TYR A 68 2.74 18.54 0.06
N THR A 69 1.72 18.62 0.92
CA THR A 69 1.70 17.91 2.21
C THR A 69 0.95 16.58 2.07
N ALA A 70 1.15 15.65 3.01
CA ALA A 70 0.42 14.38 3.04
C ALA A 70 -1.10 14.59 3.08
N ALA A 71 -1.57 15.57 3.85
CA ALA A 71 -2.98 15.90 3.98
C ALA A 71 -3.58 16.48 2.67
N GLU A 72 -2.86 17.38 2.01
CA GLU A 72 -3.30 17.96 0.73
C GLU A 72 -3.34 16.93 -0.37
N LEU A 73 -2.28 16.11 -0.50
CA LEU A 73 -2.21 15.05 -1.49
C LEU A 73 -3.35 14.04 -1.32
N THR A 74 -3.63 13.64 -0.07
CA THR A 74 -4.74 12.73 0.24
C THR A 74 -6.10 13.31 -0.17
N LYS A 75 -6.33 14.60 0.11
CA LYS A 75 -7.56 15.30 -0.28
C LYS A 75 -7.70 15.42 -1.79
N GLN A 76 -6.64 15.80 -2.50
CA GLN A 76 -6.67 15.93 -3.96
C GLN A 76 -6.91 14.60 -4.68
N LEU A 77 -6.24 13.53 -4.23
CA LEU A 77 -6.44 12.20 -4.78
C LEU A 77 -7.88 11.72 -4.59
N LEU A 78 -8.47 11.95 -3.41
CA LEU A 78 -9.86 11.59 -3.15
C LEU A 78 -10.82 12.43 -4.00
N ALA A 79 -10.67 13.76 -3.99
CA ALA A 79 -11.63 14.66 -4.62
C ALA A 79 -11.63 14.60 -6.17
N ARG A 80 -10.49 14.29 -6.79
CA ARG A 80 -10.33 14.37 -8.23
C ARG A 80 -10.28 13.02 -8.95
N PHE A 81 -9.88 11.98 -8.22
CA PHE A 81 -9.61 10.65 -8.80
C PHE A 81 -10.31 9.51 -8.05
N ASP A 82 -11.12 9.80 -7.02
CA ASP A 82 -11.76 8.81 -6.16
C ASP A 82 -10.78 7.81 -5.51
N ILE A 83 -9.54 8.27 -5.28
CA ILE A 83 -8.47 7.45 -4.69
C ILE A 83 -8.30 7.81 -3.23
N MET A 84 -8.52 6.82 -2.35
CA MET A 84 -8.29 6.96 -0.92
C MET A 84 -6.97 6.34 -0.50
N ILE A 85 -6.07 7.14 0.05
CA ILE A 85 -4.81 6.70 0.67
C ILE A 85 -4.78 7.10 2.15
N LYS A 86 -3.86 6.52 2.91
CA LYS A 86 -3.73 6.81 4.34
C LYS A 86 -2.71 7.92 4.58
N ASP A 87 -3.16 9.06 5.11
CA ASP A 87 -2.31 10.03 5.78
C ASP A 87 -1.84 9.45 7.13
N CYS A 88 -0.52 9.41 7.35
CA CYS A 88 0.09 8.84 8.55
C CYS A 88 0.28 9.87 9.68
N ASN A 89 -0.09 11.13 9.52
CA ASN A 89 0.03 12.16 10.56
C ASN A 89 -0.75 11.85 11.85
N SER A 90 -1.80 11.00 11.76
CA SER A 90 -2.55 10.53 12.93
C SER A 90 -1.77 9.55 13.83
N LYS A 91 -0.62 9.06 13.38
CA LYS A 91 0.23 8.14 14.17
C LYS A 91 1.19 8.95 15.03
N THR A 92 1.23 8.67 16.34
CA THR A 92 2.02 9.43 17.32
C THR A 92 3.49 9.58 16.92
N SER A 93 4.12 8.52 16.41
CA SER A 93 5.52 8.51 15.97
C SER A 93 5.77 9.21 14.63
N LEU A 94 4.73 9.53 13.87
CA LEU A 94 4.82 10.15 12.55
C LEU A 94 4.15 11.54 12.52
N LYS A 95 3.71 12.05 13.67
CA LYS A 95 3.03 13.34 13.79
C LYS A 95 3.95 14.47 13.33
N GLY A 96 3.45 15.28 12.40
CA GLY A 96 4.21 16.39 11.81
C GLY A 96 5.19 15.98 10.70
N LEU A 97 5.29 14.68 10.40
CA LEU A 97 6.04 14.17 9.27
C LEU A 97 5.08 13.91 8.11
N ASN A 98 5.48 14.27 6.90
CA ASN A 98 4.65 14.14 5.70
C ASN A 98 4.70 12.72 5.12
N TYR A 99 4.20 11.71 5.83
CA TYR A 99 4.15 10.33 5.37
C TYR A 99 2.75 9.90 4.99
N ILE A 100 2.68 9.15 3.89
CA ILE A 100 1.48 8.46 3.42
C ILE A 100 1.73 6.96 3.33
N ARG A 101 0.65 6.17 3.40
CA ARG A 101 0.69 4.74 3.13
C ARG A 101 -0.17 4.43 1.91
N ILE A 102 0.42 3.75 0.95
CA ILE A 102 -0.17 3.35 -0.34
C ILE A 102 -0.28 1.83 -0.37
N SER A 103 -1.47 1.28 -0.47
CA SER A 103 -1.66 -0.16 -0.63
C SER A 103 -1.25 -0.62 -2.02
N ILE A 104 -0.58 -1.77 -2.10
CA ILE A 104 -0.27 -2.42 -3.36
C ILE A 104 -1.50 -3.23 -3.78
N ARG A 105 -2.01 -2.98 -4.98
CA ARG A 105 -3.17 -3.64 -5.54
C ARG A 105 -2.78 -4.39 -6.83
N ASN A 106 -3.75 -4.68 -7.68
CA ASN A 106 -3.49 -5.23 -9.01
C ASN A 106 -2.86 -4.17 -9.93
N GLN A 107 -2.33 -4.61 -11.06
CA GLN A 107 -1.63 -3.75 -12.02
C GLN A 107 -2.50 -2.58 -12.49
N VAL A 108 -3.77 -2.82 -12.80
CA VAL A 108 -4.68 -1.79 -13.34
C VAL A 108 -4.89 -0.66 -12.32
N ASP A 109 -5.17 -1.02 -11.07
CA ASP A 109 -5.37 -0.04 -10.00
C ASP A 109 -4.09 0.73 -9.69
N ASN A 110 -2.94 0.04 -9.67
CA ASN A 110 -1.64 0.67 -9.43
C ASN A 110 -1.26 1.63 -10.57
N ASP A 111 -1.52 1.27 -11.83
CA ASP A 111 -1.26 2.14 -12.97
C ASP A 111 -2.19 3.37 -12.97
N TYR A 112 -3.46 3.19 -12.62
CA TYR A 112 -4.39 4.30 -12.43
C TYR A 112 -3.90 5.27 -11.34
N PHE A 113 -3.41 4.74 -10.22
CA PHE A 113 -2.86 5.55 -9.14
C PHE A 113 -1.63 6.36 -9.61
N VAL A 114 -0.70 5.73 -10.34
CA VAL A 114 0.47 6.44 -10.88
C VAL A 114 0.04 7.52 -11.88
N ALA A 115 -0.92 7.24 -12.75
CA ALA A 115 -1.45 8.23 -13.69
C ALA A 115 -2.05 9.45 -12.99
N ALA A 116 -2.79 9.23 -11.90
CA ALA A 116 -3.32 10.32 -11.06
C ALA A 116 -2.20 11.18 -10.45
N LEU A 117 -1.14 10.56 -9.92
CA LEU A 117 0.02 11.28 -9.37
C LEU A 117 0.78 12.07 -10.45
N LEU A 118 0.98 11.50 -11.64
CA LEU A 118 1.61 12.20 -12.76
C LEU A 118 0.77 13.40 -13.23
N SER A 119 -0.56 13.27 -13.22
CA SER A 119 -1.47 14.39 -13.52
C SER A 119 -1.33 15.53 -12.51
N LEU A 120 -1.09 15.23 -11.23
CA LEU A 120 -0.83 16.22 -10.19
C LEU A 120 0.57 16.86 -10.31
N GLN A 121 1.55 16.11 -10.80
CA GLN A 121 2.93 16.58 -10.98
C GLN A 121 3.08 17.60 -12.11
N ASN A 122 2.25 17.49 -13.14
CA ASN A 122 2.32 18.31 -14.37
C ASN A 122 1.45 19.59 -14.30
N GLN A 123 0.94 19.94 -13.13
CA GLN A 123 0.17 21.17 -12.87
C GLN A 123 1.04 22.27 -12.25
#